data_2335aebe98fe0de44320adc039a407c6
#
_entry.id   2335aebe98fe0de44320adc039a407c6
#
_cell.length_a   1.000
_cell.length_b   1.000
_cell.length_c   1.000
_cell.angle_alpha   90.00
_cell.angle_beta   90.00
_cell.angle_gamma   90.00
#
_symmetry.space_group_name_H-M   'P 1'
#
loop_
_entity.id
_entity.type
_entity.pdbx_description
1 polymer ?
#
loop_
_entity_poly.entity_id
_entity_poly.type
_entity_poly.pdbx_seq_one_letter_code
_entity_poly.pdbx_strand_id
1 'polypeptide(L)'
;MLLIRHAEPDDHGRVVAVVDDWWGGRAMAAMLPKLFFVHFRDTSFVAEDEGELAGFLCGFRSQTFPEEAYIHFVGVDPAQRGSGLGRTLYERFFAAAAPGTRVRAVTSPVNERSVAFHQALGFEVERVDPAYDGVGEPRVLLVKSLP
;
A
#
# COMPACT_ATOMS: atom_id res chain seq x y z
N MET A 1 3.31 -2.73 22.19
CA MET A 1 2.09 -2.02 21.78
C MET A 1 2.25 -1.54 20.35
N LEU A 2 1.26 -1.75 19.54
CA LEU A 2 1.30 -1.35 18.15
C LEU A 2 0.97 0.14 18.01
N LEU A 3 1.82 0.86 17.28
CA LEU A 3 1.63 2.28 17.02
C LEU A 3 1.66 2.52 15.51
N ILE A 4 0.67 3.25 14.99
CA ILE A 4 0.66 3.67 13.58
C ILE A 4 0.81 5.20 13.55
N ARG A 5 1.75 5.66 12.74
CA ARG A 5 2.05 7.08 12.58
C ARG A 5 2.35 7.41 11.11
N HIS A 6 2.42 8.69 10.80
CA HIS A 6 2.87 9.11 9.47
C HIS A 6 4.32 8.73 9.25
N ALA A 7 4.64 8.42 7.99
CA ALA A 7 6.00 8.11 7.59
C ALA A 7 6.91 9.34 7.71
N GLU A 8 8.18 9.10 7.96
CA GLU A 8 9.23 10.12 8.00
C GLU A 8 10.39 9.70 7.09
N PRO A 9 11.23 10.64 6.62
CA PRO A 9 12.31 10.31 5.69
C PRO A 9 13.23 9.19 6.17
N ASP A 10 13.53 9.13 7.47
CA ASP A 10 14.42 8.10 8.04
C ASP A 10 13.80 6.70 8.00
N ASP A 11 12.48 6.61 7.85
CA ASP A 11 11.81 5.30 7.77
C ASP A 11 12.12 4.56 6.48
N HIS A 12 12.46 5.28 5.40
CA HIS A 12 12.75 4.63 4.12
C HIS A 12 13.85 3.59 4.24
N GLY A 13 14.95 3.93 4.92
CA GLY A 13 16.06 2.99 5.13
C GLY A 13 15.63 1.73 5.89
N ARG A 14 14.77 1.90 6.91
CA ARG A 14 14.24 0.77 7.69
C ARG A 14 13.38 -0.15 6.82
N VAL A 15 12.54 0.44 5.96
CA VAL A 15 11.63 -0.32 5.11
C VAL A 15 12.39 -1.07 4.03
N VAL A 16 13.30 -0.41 3.31
CA VAL A 16 14.04 -1.10 2.23
C VAL A 16 14.96 -2.20 2.77
N ALA A 17 15.36 -2.12 4.02
CA ALA A 17 16.18 -3.14 4.65
C ALA A 17 15.44 -4.47 4.86
N VAL A 18 14.11 -4.46 4.91
CA VAL A 18 13.30 -5.65 5.22
C VAL A 18 12.32 -6.04 4.12
N VAL A 19 12.01 -5.14 3.19
CA VAL A 19 10.90 -5.36 2.25
C VAL A 19 11.12 -6.59 1.37
N ASP A 20 12.35 -6.86 0.92
CA ASP A 20 12.65 -8.02 0.10
C ASP A 20 12.37 -9.32 0.87
N ASP A 21 12.79 -9.39 2.13
CA ASP A 21 12.53 -10.55 2.98
C ASP A 21 11.02 -10.74 3.23
N TRP A 22 10.29 -9.63 3.43
CA TRP A 22 8.86 -9.71 3.65
C TRP A 22 8.11 -10.21 2.42
N TRP A 23 8.70 -10.07 1.23
CA TRP A 23 8.16 -10.59 -0.04
C TRP A 23 8.79 -11.92 -0.44
N GLY A 24 9.27 -12.72 0.53
CA GLY A 24 9.82 -14.04 0.25
C GLY A 24 11.14 -14.04 -0.50
N GLY A 25 11.93 -12.97 -0.37
CA GLY A 25 13.21 -12.82 -1.05
C GLY A 25 13.14 -12.19 -2.45
N ARG A 26 11.95 -11.74 -2.87
CA ARG A 26 11.80 -11.02 -4.14
C ARG A 26 12.40 -9.62 -4.04
N ALA A 27 13.00 -9.14 -5.14
CA ALA A 27 13.62 -7.82 -5.18
C ALA A 27 12.55 -6.72 -5.32
N MET A 28 12.00 -6.28 -4.21
CA MET A 28 10.93 -5.29 -4.17
C MET A 28 11.38 -3.89 -3.75
N ALA A 29 12.57 -3.77 -3.16
CA ALA A 29 13.05 -2.49 -2.61
C ALA A 29 13.14 -1.38 -3.68
N ALA A 30 13.51 -1.73 -4.91
CA ALA A 30 13.63 -0.77 -6.00
C ALA A 30 12.28 -0.16 -6.42
N MET A 31 11.16 -0.78 -6.05
CA MET A 31 9.82 -0.28 -6.35
C MET A 31 9.32 0.72 -5.31
N LEU A 32 10.11 1.01 -4.29
CA LEU A 32 9.72 1.86 -3.18
C LEU A 32 10.64 3.08 -3.09
N PRO A 33 10.37 4.14 -3.86
CA PRO A 33 11.21 5.34 -3.81
C PRO A 33 11.04 6.11 -2.51
N LYS A 34 12.12 6.77 -2.08
CA LYS A 34 12.12 7.56 -0.86
C LYS A 34 11.12 8.71 -0.89
N LEU A 35 10.69 9.14 -2.07
CA LEU A 35 9.78 10.28 -2.21
C LEU A 35 8.48 10.14 -1.42
N PHE A 36 7.99 8.92 -1.19
CA PHE A 36 6.79 8.70 -0.37
C PHE A 36 7.01 9.12 1.08
N PHE A 37 8.23 8.96 1.57
CA PHE A 37 8.63 9.28 2.94
C PHE A 37 9.03 10.75 3.10
N VAL A 38 9.16 11.47 2.02
CA VAL A 38 9.54 12.89 1.99
C VAL A 38 8.36 13.76 1.57
N HIS A 39 7.68 13.40 0.48
CA HIS A 39 6.67 14.26 -0.16
C HIS A 39 5.23 13.79 0.01
N PHE A 40 5.00 12.52 0.36
CA PHE A 40 3.65 11.97 0.51
C PHE A 40 3.38 11.49 1.94
N ARG A 41 3.91 12.22 2.93
CA ARG A 41 3.82 11.84 4.34
C ARG A 41 2.39 11.86 4.88
N ASP A 42 1.53 12.74 4.37
CA ASP A 42 0.13 12.82 4.79
C ASP A 42 -0.65 11.55 4.44
N THR A 43 -0.22 10.83 3.42
CA THR A 43 -0.89 9.62 2.91
C THR A 43 -0.01 8.38 2.99
N SER A 44 1.07 8.44 3.77
CA SER A 44 1.97 7.31 3.97
C SER A 44 2.18 7.08 5.46
N PHE A 45 2.19 5.81 5.87
CA PHE A 45 2.15 5.43 7.27
C PHE A 45 3.16 4.34 7.58
N VAL A 46 3.62 4.32 8.82
CA VAL A 46 4.50 3.28 9.36
C VAL A 46 3.86 2.74 10.63
N ALA A 47 3.88 1.43 10.78
CA ALA A 47 3.45 0.76 12.00
C ALA A 47 4.66 0.21 12.74
N GLU A 48 4.70 0.43 14.04
CA GLU A 48 5.76 -0.06 14.92
C GLU A 48 5.14 -0.88 16.05
N ASP A 49 5.83 -1.95 16.45
CA ASP A 49 5.49 -2.75 17.61
C ASP A 49 6.71 -2.77 18.52
N GLU A 50 6.59 -2.16 19.69
CA GLU A 50 7.70 -2.01 20.65
C GLU A 50 8.95 -1.37 19.98
N GLY A 51 8.71 -0.40 19.11
CA GLY A 51 9.79 0.32 18.41
C GLY A 51 10.32 -0.40 17.17
N GLU A 52 9.93 -1.64 16.93
CA GLU A 52 10.33 -2.38 15.73
C GLU A 52 9.34 -2.16 14.60
N LEU A 53 9.85 -2.08 13.37
CA LEU A 53 9.00 -1.92 12.19
C LEU A 53 8.09 -3.14 12.02
N ALA A 54 6.78 -2.90 12.02
CA ALA A 54 5.77 -3.96 11.86
C ALA A 54 5.06 -3.90 10.52
N GLY A 55 4.98 -2.73 9.89
CA GLY A 55 4.32 -2.58 8.61
C GLY A 55 4.43 -1.16 8.07
N PHE A 56 4.01 -0.97 6.83
CA PHE A 56 3.98 0.35 6.21
C PHE A 56 2.97 0.39 5.07
N LEU A 57 2.55 1.60 4.73
CA LEU A 57 1.70 1.87 3.57
C LEU A 57 2.16 3.16 2.92
N CYS A 58 2.39 3.13 1.62
CA CYS A 58 2.78 4.30 0.83
C CYS A 58 1.70 4.61 -0.20
N GLY A 59 1.19 5.83 -0.19
CA GLY A 59 0.15 6.25 -1.10
C GLY A 59 0.16 7.76 -1.32
N PHE A 60 -0.72 8.23 -2.21
CA PHE A 60 -0.81 9.66 -2.53
C PHE A 60 -2.21 10.03 -3.02
N ARG A 61 -2.51 11.32 -3.00
CA ARG A 61 -3.69 11.89 -3.69
C ARG A 61 -3.28 12.20 -5.11
N SER A 62 -4.11 11.81 -6.08
CA SER A 62 -3.80 12.04 -7.49
C SER A 62 -3.79 13.54 -7.81
N GLN A 63 -2.76 14.01 -8.51
CA GLN A 63 -2.74 15.36 -9.04
C GLN A 63 -3.62 15.49 -10.29
N THR A 64 -3.72 14.41 -11.06
CA THR A 64 -4.48 14.38 -12.32
C THR A 64 -5.97 14.28 -12.07
N PHE A 65 -6.35 13.42 -11.11
CA PHE A 65 -7.75 13.14 -10.78
C PHE A 65 -8.01 13.56 -9.34
N PRO A 66 -8.48 14.79 -9.09
CA PRO A 66 -8.60 15.32 -7.72
C PRO A 66 -9.51 14.50 -6.80
N GLU A 67 -10.44 13.74 -7.36
CA GLU A 67 -11.34 12.86 -6.62
C GLU A 67 -10.77 11.47 -6.35
N GLU A 68 -9.49 11.23 -6.71
CA GLU A 68 -8.85 9.92 -6.55
C GLU A 68 -7.64 9.96 -5.65
N ALA A 69 -7.39 8.82 -4.99
CA ALA A 69 -6.16 8.57 -4.25
C ALA A 69 -5.65 7.17 -4.64
N TYR A 70 -4.37 6.93 -4.46
CA TYR A 70 -3.71 5.73 -4.93
C TYR A 70 -2.83 5.14 -3.85
N ILE A 71 -2.97 3.83 -3.61
CA ILE A 71 -2.09 3.08 -2.71
C ILE A 71 -1.05 2.39 -3.59
N HIS A 72 0.22 2.78 -3.40
CA HIS A 72 1.32 2.28 -4.22
C HIS A 72 1.89 0.97 -3.66
N PHE A 73 2.09 0.90 -2.34
CA PHE A 73 2.79 -0.22 -1.74
C PHE A 73 2.39 -0.39 -0.28
N VAL A 74 2.13 -1.63 0.12
CA VAL A 74 1.81 -1.97 1.51
C VAL A 74 2.61 -3.20 1.89
N GLY A 75 3.23 -3.17 3.06
CA GLY A 75 3.94 -4.32 3.59
C GLY A 75 3.61 -4.55 5.05
N VAL A 76 3.53 -5.82 5.44
CA VAL A 76 3.32 -6.24 6.82
C VAL A 76 4.36 -7.30 7.13
N ASP A 77 5.04 -7.14 8.27
CA ASP A 77 5.98 -8.14 8.78
C ASP A 77 5.27 -9.50 8.80
N PRO A 78 5.88 -10.56 8.22
CA PRO A 78 5.30 -11.89 8.27
C PRO A 78 4.89 -12.34 9.68
N ALA A 79 5.61 -11.92 10.71
CA ALA A 79 5.28 -12.21 12.10
C ALA A 79 4.00 -11.52 12.58
N GLN A 80 3.56 -10.46 11.89
CA GLN A 80 2.35 -9.70 12.22
C GLN A 80 1.16 -10.07 11.34
N ARG A 81 1.33 -10.98 10.38
CA ARG A 81 0.23 -11.40 9.50
C ARG A 81 -0.85 -12.12 10.29
N GLY A 82 -2.10 -11.87 9.93
CA GLY A 82 -3.25 -12.41 10.65
C GLY A 82 -3.67 -11.58 11.85
N SER A 83 -2.94 -10.51 12.18
CA SER A 83 -3.28 -9.60 13.28
C SER A 83 -4.27 -8.50 12.90
N GLY A 84 -4.58 -8.35 11.61
CA GLY A 84 -5.42 -7.25 11.11
C GLY A 84 -4.64 -5.97 10.83
N LEU A 85 -3.31 -5.98 10.90
CA LEU A 85 -2.51 -4.77 10.69
C LEU A 85 -2.67 -4.21 9.28
N GLY A 86 -2.69 -5.07 8.26
CA GLY A 86 -2.89 -4.62 6.88
C GLY A 86 -4.20 -3.85 6.73
N ARG A 87 -5.29 -4.38 7.28
CA ARG A 87 -6.59 -3.70 7.28
C ARG A 87 -6.50 -2.36 8.00
N THR A 88 -5.85 -2.31 9.15
CA THR A 88 -5.74 -1.07 9.93
C THR A 88 -4.94 0.00 9.17
N LEU A 89 -3.89 -0.39 8.46
CA LEU A 89 -3.14 0.54 7.61
C LEU A 89 -4.01 1.12 6.50
N TYR A 90 -4.81 0.28 5.84
CA TYR A 90 -5.75 0.75 4.82
C TYR A 90 -6.79 1.69 5.39
N GLU A 91 -7.34 1.37 6.57
CA GLU A 91 -8.32 2.24 7.24
C GLU A 91 -7.74 3.61 7.58
N ARG A 92 -6.47 3.67 8.00
CA ARG A 92 -5.79 4.94 8.23
C ARG A 92 -5.64 5.73 6.94
N PHE A 93 -5.34 5.06 5.83
CA PHE A 93 -5.29 5.71 4.52
C PHE A 93 -6.67 6.25 4.12
N PHE A 94 -7.73 5.46 4.29
CA PHE A 94 -9.07 5.90 3.96
C PHE A 94 -9.47 7.13 4.78
N ALA A 95 -9.11 7.16 6.05
CA ALA A 95 -9.39 8.32 6.92
C ALA A 95 -8.63 9.57 6.49
N ALA A 96 -7.47 9.41 5.87
CA ALA A 96 -6.68 10.53 5.33
C ALA A 96 -7.21 11.02 3.99
N ALA A 97 -8.01 10.22 3.29
CA ALA A 97 -8.64 10.61 2.03
C ALA A 97 -9.96 11.35 2.32
N ALA A 98 -10.30 12.30 1.46
CA ALA A 98 -11.55 13.03 1.62
C ALA A 98 -12.76 12.11 1.38
N PRO A 99 -13.92 12.36 2.04
CA PRO A 99 -15.15 11.65 1.73
C PRO A 99 -15.48 11.72 0.23
N GLY A 100 -15.98 10.62 -0.32
CA GLY A 100 -16.29 10.53 -1.74
C GLY A 100 -15.11 10.23 -2.64
N THR A 101 -13.91 10.08 -2.08
CA THR A 101 -12.71 9.75 -2.86
C THR A 101 -12.82 8.32 -3.40
N ARG A 102 -12.36 8.13 -4.63
CA ARG A 102 -12.11 6.80 -5.18
C ARG A 102 -10.66 6.42 -4.89
N VAL A 103 -10.48 5.33 -4.16
CA VAL A 103 -9.15 4.80 -3.84
C VAL A 103 -8.80 3.72 -4.84
N ARG A 104 -7.64 3.85 -5.46
CA ARG A 104 -7.14 2.92 -6.45
C ARG A 104 -5.94 2.15 -5.94
N ALA A 105 -5.80 0.92 -6.42
CA ALA A 105 -4.63 0.09 -6.20
C ALA A 105 -4.45 -0.84 -7.40
N VAL A 106 -3.23 -1.34 -7.58
CA VAL A 106 -2.89 -2.21 -8.71
C VAL A 106 -2.11 -3.39 -8.16
N THR A 107 -2.41 -4.58 -8.65
CA THR A 107 -1.68 -5.79 -8.26
C THR A 107 -1.49 -6.71 -9.46
N SER A 108 -0.57 -7.68 -9.34
CA SER A 108 -0.37 -8.70 -10.37
C SER A 108 -1.53 -9.70 -10.37
N PRO A 109 -1.99 -10.16 -11.57
CA PRO A 109 -3.04 -11.19 -11.65
C PRO A 109 -2.67 -12.50 -10.96
N VAL A 110 -1.37 -12.81 -10.85
CA VAL A 110 -0.92 -14.05 -10.17
C VAL A 110 -0.96 -13.92 -8.65
N ASN A 111 -1.13 -12.72 -8.13
CA ASN A 111 -1.20 -12.49 -6.69
C ASN A 111 -2.66 -12.57 -6.21
N GLU A 112 -3.20 -13.79 -6.18
CA GLU A 112 -4.59 -14.04 -5.82
C GLU A 112 -4.90 -13.59 -4.38
N ARG A 113 -3.93 -13.72 -3.46
CA ARG A 113 -4.11 -13.29 -2.07
C ARG A 113 -4.29 -11.79 -1.96
N SER A 114 -3.55 -11.01 -2.76
CA SER A 114 -3.70 -9.56 -2.79
C SER A 114 -5.07 -9.16 -3.32
N VAL A 115 -5.53 -9.79 -4.41
CA VAL A 115 -6.87 -9.53 -4.95
C VAL A 115 -7.95 -9.82 -3.91
N ALA A 116 -7.87 -11.00 -3.26
CA ALA A 116 -8.84 -11.39 -2.24
C ALA A 116 -8.83 -10.43 -1.03
N PHE A 117 -7.64 -10.02 -0.61
CA PHE A 117 -7.49 -9.06 0.49
C PHE A 117 -8.16 -7.73 0.16
N HIS A 118 -7.93 -7.20 -1.04
CA HIS A 118 -8.56 -5.95 -1.47
C HIS A 118 -10.08 -6.10 -1.58
N GLN A 119 -10.56 -7.21 -2.12
CA GLN A 119 -12.00 -7.45 -2.20
C GLN A 119 -12.64 -7.52 -0.81
N ALA A 120 -11.96 -8.11 0.17
CA ALA A 120 -12.43 -8.15 1.54
C ALA A 120 -12.51 -6.75 2.18
N LEU A 121 -11.71 -5.81 1.70
CA LEU A 121 -11.75 -4.40 2.12
C LEU A 121 -12.78 -3.57 1.35
N GLY A 122 -13.50 -4.17 0.42
CA GLY A 122 -14.51 -3.48 -0.38
C GLY A 122 -14.04 -2.94 -1.71
N PHE A 123 -12.82 -3.26 -2.13
CA PHE A 123 -12.37 -2.94 -3.48
C PHE A 123 -13.06 -3.85 -4.49
N GLU A 124 -13.32 -3.29 -5.67
CA GLU A 124 -13.80 -4.03 -6.82
C GLU A 124 -12.71 -4.14 -7.87
N VAL A 125 -12.68 -5.26 -8.59
CA VAL A 125 -11.82 -5.38 -9.78
C VAL A 125 -12.49 -4.60 -10.91
N GLU A 126 -11.86 -3.48 -11.31
CA GLU A 126 -12.39 -2.67 -12.40
C GLU A 126 -12.11 -3.35 -13.74
N ARG A 127 -10.88 -3.79 -13.95
CA ARG A 127 -10.45 -4.54 -15.13
C ARG A 127 -9.06 -5.12 -14.94
N VAL A 128 -8.69 -6.02 -15.84
CA VAL A 128 -7.32 -6.49 -15.98
C VAL A 128 -6.74 -5.85 -17.23
N ASP A 129 -5.67 -5.08 -17.08
CA ASP A 129 -4.96 -4.48 -18.20
C ASP A 129 -3.77 -5.37 -18.57
N PRO A 130 -3.76 -5.97 -19.79
CA PRO A 130 -2.72 -6.94 -20.15
C PRO A 130 -1.34 -6.34 -20.32
N ALA A 131 -1.23 -5.03 -20.44
CA ALA A 131 0.04 -4.34 -20.67
C ALA A 131 0.18 -3.06 -19.86
N TYR A 132 -0.40 -3.01 -18.68
CA TYR A 132 -0.43 -1.81 -17.84
C TYR A 132 0.97 -1.22 -17.58
N ASP A 133 1.92 -2.07 -17.20
CA ASP A 133 3.30 -1.68 -16.94
C ASP A 133 4.26 -2.02 -18.09
N GLY A 134 3.70 -2.31 -19.26
CA GLY A 134 4.46 -2.68 -20.44
C GLY A 134 4.03 -4.01 -21.04
N VAL A 135 4.58 -4.35 -22.17
CA VAL A 135 4.28 -5.62 -22.86
C VAL A 135 4.63 -6.79 -21.95
N GLY A 136 3.67 -7.69 -21.74
CA GLY A 136 3.86 -8.86 -20.87
C GLY A 136 3.81 -8.55 -19.37
N GLU A 137 3.39 -7.33 -19.00
CA GLU A 137 3.27 -6.90 -17.61
C GLU A 137 1.81 -6.56 -17.27
N PRO A 138 0.93 -7.58 -17.17
CA PRO A 138 -0.47 -7.35 -16.86
C PRO A 138 -0.68 -6.93 -15.40
N ARG A 139 -1.74 -6.15 -15.16
CA ARG A 139 -2.12 -5.75 -13.81
C ARG A 139 -3.64 -5.81 -13.63
N VAL A 140 -4.04 -6.15 -12.41
CA VAL A 140 -5.42 -6.04 -11.95
C VAL A 140 -5.62 -4.64 -11.39
N LEU A 141 -6.58 -3.92 -11.93
CA LEU A 141 -6.90 -2.55 -11.50
C LEU A 141 -8.06 -2.62 -10.51
N LEU A 142 -7.81 -2.13 -9.30
CA LEU A 142 -8.73 -2.20 -8.17
C LEU A 142 -9.22 -0.80 -7.82
N VAL A 143 -10.47 -0.69 -7.41
CA VAL A 143 -11.08 0.58 -7.03
C VAL A 143 -12.05 0.39 -5.87
N LYS A 144 -12.04 1.36 -4.93
CA LYS A 144 -13.01 1.44 -3.83
C LYS A 144 -13.50 2.87 -3.74
N SER A 145 -14.81 3.06 -3.78
CA SER A 145 -15.43 4.37 -3.56
C SER A 145 -15.70 4.56 -2.07
N LEU A 146 -15.15 5.60 -1.48
CA LEU A 146 -15.41 5.94 -0.08
C LEU A 146 -16.76 6.65 0.03
N PRO A 147 -17.51 6.39 1.11
CA PRO A 147 -18.79 7.09 1.34
C PRO A 147 -18.64 8.59 1.55
#